data_23fc2a39da3f193c4316926569823c66
#
_entry.id   23fc2a39da3f193c4316926569823c66
#
_cell.length_a   1.000
_cell.length_b   1.000
_cell.length_c   1.000
_cell.angle_alpha   90.00
_cell.angle_beta   90.00
_cell.angle_gamma   90.00
#
_symmetry.space_group_name_H-M   'P 1'
#
loop_
_entity.id
_entity.type
_entity.pdbx_description
1 polymer ?
#
loop_
_entity_poly.entity_id
_entity_poly.type
_entity_poly.pdbx_seq_one_letter_code
_entity_poly.pdbx_strand_id
1 'polypeptide(L)'
;LDNDRQSIVKNFSSLEPSQWSKRNKAHIIQNQTIHNKKILPHKLSFGSDYFYGKSSPNAPVIADGLFPPFSYARGGFSEGWGAAVLPPDDCDLEDWPIKSFHLKPYFSKVLEDLPYSACEDGLSKDFPLYSDDLKPIKLTKGNSTLLQSMSKSNKMQQDKIAFGQARLLTRANTDLLKPGCKYCGYCMSGCVYDCIYKSSQ
;
A
#
# COMPACT_ATOMS: atom_id res chain seq x y z
N LEU A 1 -21.37 -4.26 -4.40
CA LEU A 1 -20.12 -4.26 -5.16
C LEU A 1 -20.41 -3.81 -6.57
N ASP A 2 -19.68 -2.80 -7.00
CA ASP A 2 -19.80 -2.19 -8.31
C ASP A 2 -19.51 -3.24 -9.40
N ASN A 3 -20.51 -3.57 -10.21
CA ASN A 3 -20.40 -4.58 -11.26
C ASN A 3 -19.29 -4.26 -12.27
N ASP A 4 -19.04 -2.96 -12.52
CA ASP A 4 -17.99 -2.51 -13.43
C ASP A 4 -16.59 -2.85 -12.88
N ARG A 5 -16.36 -2.70 -11.59
CA ARG A 5 -15.09 -3.07 -10.95
C ARG A 5 -14.80 -4.57 -11.08
N GLN A 6 -15.79 -5.42 -10.81
CA GLN A 6 -15.61 -6.88 -10.95
C GLN A 6 -15.31 -7.28 -12.39
N SER A 7 -15.96 -6.64 -13.34
CA SER A 7 -15.73 -6.85 -14.78
C SER A 7 -14.29 -6.45 -15.16
N ILE A 8 -13.79 -5.30 -14.70
CA ILE A 8 -12.42 -4.85 -14.96
C ILE A 8 -11.42 -5.86 -14.39
N VAL A 9 -11.55 -6.23 -13.12
CA VAL A 9 -10.64 -7.19 -12.48
C VAL A 9 -10.63 -8.51 -13.22
N LYS A 10 -11.80 -9.06 -13.54
CA LYS A 10 -11.94 -10.34 -14.27
C LYS A 10 -11.30 -10.29 -15.66
N ASN A 11 -11.47 -9.19 -16.38
CA ASN A 11 -10.95 -9.05 -17.74
C ASN A 11 -9.43 -8.86 -17.80
N PHE A 12 -8.82 -8.25 -16.78
CA PHE A 12 -7.40 -7.94 -16.82
C PHE A 12 -6.52 -8.88 -16.00
N SER A 13 -7.06 -9.51 -14.95
CA SER A 13 -6.28 -10.39 -14.08
C SER A 13 -5.77 -11.66 -14.77
N SER A 14 -6.45 -12.12 -15.81
CA SER A 14 -6.07 -13.28 -16.63
C SER A 14 -5.02 -12.99 -17.70
N LEU A 15 -4.73 -11.72 -17.96
CA LEU A 15 -3.81 -11.28 -19.02
C LEU A 15 -2.51 -10.73 -18.43
N GLU A 16 -1.41 -10.91 -19.15
CA GLU A 16 -0.18 -10.18 -18.82
C GLU A 16 -0.30 -8.69 -19.20
N PRO A 17 0.35 -7.76 -18.49
CA PRO A 17 0.25 -6.31 -18.75
C PRO A 17 0.61 -5.91 -20.19
N SER A 18 1.49 -6.68 -20.85
CA SER A 18 1.86 -6.49 -22.26
C SER A 18 0.72 -6.77 -23.23
N GLN A 19 -0.23 -7.61 -22.85
CA GLN A 19 -1.40 -7.99 -23.64
C GLN A 19 -2.55 -6.97 -23.54
N TRP A 20 -2.46 -6.02 -22.61
CA TRP A 20 -3.50 -5.00 -22.43
C TRP A 20 -3.49 -4.01 -23.60
N SER A 21 -4.62 -3.86 -24.26
CA SER A 21 -4.78 -2.87 -25.33
C SER A 21 -4.65 -1.42 -24.80
N LYS A 22 -4.34 -0.47 -25.69
CA LYS A 22 -4.32 0.95 -25.34
C LYS A 22 -5.66 1.43 -24.79
N ARG A 23 -6.79 0.92 -25.35
CA ARG A 23 -8.14 1.24 -24.87
C ARG A 23 -8.36 0.75 -23.44
N ASN A 24 -7.91 -0.45 -23.12
CA ASN A 24 -8.01 -1.03 -21.78
C ASN A 24 -7.23 -0.20 -20.76
N LYS A 25 -5.99 0.18 -21.10
CA LYS A 25 -5.14 1.03 -20.24
C LYS A 25 -5.78 2.40 -20.01
N ALA A 26 -6.32 3.00 -21.05
CA ALA A 26 -7.02 4.28 -20.96
C ALA A 26 -8.26 4.19 -20.05
N HIS A 27 -9.03 3.11 -20.14
CA HIS A 27 -10.21 2.89 -19.29
C HIS A 27 -9.87 2.86 -17.80
N ILE A 28 -8.77 2.18 -17.42
CA ILE A 28 -8.29 2.14 -16.01
C ILE A 28 -7.91 3.54 -15.53
N ILE A 29 -7.31 4.38 -16.41
CA ILE A 29 -6.83 5.72 -16.05
C ILE A 29 -7.96 6.76 -16.05
N GLN A 30 -8.86 6.72 -17.02
CA GLN A 30 -9.92 7.72 -17.19
C GLN A 30 -10.83 7.84 -15.97
N ASN A 31 -11.10 6.73 -15.32
CA ASN A 31 -11.91 6.73 -14.11
C ASN A 31 -11.23 7.43 -12.92
N GLN A 32 -9.92 7.65 -12.96
CA GLN A 32 -9.21 8.45 -11.94
C GLN A 32 -9.38 9.95 -12.12
N THR A 33 -9.53 10.42 -13.35
CA THR A 33 -9.49 11.86 -13.70
C THR A 33 -10.76 12.59 -13.28
N ILE A 34 -11.90 11.90 -13.22
CA ILE A 34 -13.21 12.48 -12.92
C ILE A 34 -13.34 12.94 -11.45
N HIS A 35 -12.63 12.30 -10.53
CA HIS A 35 -12.70 12.60 -9.10
C HIS A 35 -11.61 13.56 -8.59
N ASN A 36 -10.65 13.95 -9.44
CA ASN A 36 -9.46 14.71 -9.03
C ASN A 36 -9.66 16.25 -8.98
N LYS A 37 -10.83 16.74 -8.60
CA LYS A 37 -11.01 18.17 -8.25
C LYS A 37 -10.49 18.55 -6.86
N LYS A 38 -9.96 17.59 -6.08
CA LYS A 38 -9.39 17.81 -4.75
C LYS A 38 -7.88 17.95 -4.83
N ILE A 39 -7.31 18.72 -3.89
CA ILE A 39 -5.90 19.08 -3.80
C ILE A 39 -4.95 17.87 -3.69
N LEU A 40 -5.44 16.73 -3.19
CA LEU A 40 -4.70 15.46 -3.12
C LEU A 40 -5.45 14.37 -3.90
N PRO A 41 -4.77 13.66 -4.82
CA PRO A 41 -5.38 12.56 -5.52
C PRO A 41 -5.66 11.41 -4.54
N HIS A 42 -6.93 11.04 -4.41
CA HIS A 42 -7.29 9.82 -3.69
C HIS A 42 -7.00 8.60 -4.53
N LYS A 43 -6.44 7.56 -3.93
CA LYS A 43 -6.38 6.26 -4.58
C LYS A 43 -7.78 5.69 -4.70
N LEU A 44 -8.17 5.35 -5.92
CA LEU A 44 -9.46 4.76 -6.22
C LEU A 44 -9.31 3.26 -6.47
N SER A 45 -10.40 2.51 -6.37
CA SER A 45 -10.45 1.12 -6.77
C SER A 45 -11.20 1.03 -8.11
N PHE A 46 -10.44 1.08 -9.20
CA PHE A 46 -10.94 1.08 -10.59
C PHE A 46 -11.98 2.18 -10.86
N GLY A 47 -11.66 3.41 -10.43
CA GLY A 47 -12.53 4.57 -10.57
C GLY A 47 -13.60 4.71 -9.48
N SER A 48 -13.76 3.74 -8.60
CA SER A 48 -14.74 3.77 -7.52
C SER A 48 -14.13 4.26 -6.21
N ASP A 49 -14.86 5.10 -5.51
CA ASP A 49 -14.57 5.64 -4.18
C ASP A 49 -15.40 4.97 -3.07
N TYR A 50 -15.97 3.81 -3.34
CA TYR A 50 -16.96 3.14 -2.49
C TYR A 50 -16.50 2.90 -1.04
N PHE A 51 -15.21 2.81 -0.81
CA PHE A 51 -14.63 2.60 0.53
C PHE A 51 -14.39 3.91 1.30
N TYR A 52 -14.54 5.08 0.66
CA TYR A 52 -14.60 6.35 1.38
C TYR A 52 -16.01 6.56 1.91
N GLY A 53 -16.13 6.61 3.24
CA GLY A 53 -17.41 6.70 3.91
C GLY A 53 -18.18 7.95 3.51
N LYS A 54 -19.45 7.74 3.22
CA LYS A 54 -20.45 8.79 3.19
C LYS A 54 -21.18 8.75 4.52
N SER A 55 -21.56 9.90 5.07
CA SER A 55 -22.32 9.96 6.31
C SER A 55 -23.52 9.02 6.24
N SER A 56 -23.66 8.14 7.24
CA SER A 56 -24.85 7.31 7.36
C SER A 56 -25.89 8.07 8.17
N PRO A 57 -27.12 8.21 7.67
CA PRO A 57 -28.20 8.80 8.47
C PRO A 57 -28.50 8.01 9.75
N ASN A 58 -28.18 6.72 9.76
CA ASN A 58 -28.42 5.82 10.91
C ASN A 58 -27.29 5.78 11.93
N ALA A 59 -26.15 6.38 11.65
CA ALA A 59 -25.00 6.46 12.54
C ALA A 59 -24.32 7.83 12.38
N PRO A 60 -24.92 8.90 12.92
CA PRO A 60 -24.34 10.22 12.85
C PRO A 60 -23.03 10.24 13.66
N VAL A 61 -21.95 10.68 13.05
CA VAL A 61 -20.71 10.93 13.73
C VAL A 61 -20.68 12.40 14.15
N ILE A 62 -20.60 12.64 15.45
CA ILE A 62 -20.37 13.97 16.00
C ILE A 62 -18.87 14.09 16.24
N ALA A 63 -18.22 15.06 15.57
CA ALA A 63 -16.80 15.33 15.73
C ALA A 63 -16.61 16.76 16.24
N ASP A 64 -15.79 16.91 17.26
CA ASP A 64 -15.30 18.18 17.73
C ASP A 64 -13.82 18.32 17.32
N GLY A 65 -13.52 19.32 16.48
CA GLY A 65 -12.20 19.49 15.90
C GLY A 65 -11.92 18.60 14.69
N LEU A 66 -11.03 17.60 14.84
CA LEU A 66 -10.65 16.70 13.75
C LEU A 66 -11.76 15.68 13.46
N PHE A 67 -12.25 15.66 12.22
CA PHE A 67 -13.16 14.62 11.75
C PHE A 67 -12.35 13.48 11.12
N PRO A 68 -12.14 12.34 11.79
CA PRO A 68 -11.43 11.21 11.20
C PRO A 68 -12.25 10.60 10.06
N PRO A 69 -11.63 10.24 8.94
CA PRO A 69 -12.32 9.52 7.88
C PRO A 69 -12.78 8.14 8.41
N PHE A 70 -13.88 7.65 7.87
CA PHE A 70 -14.38 6.32 8.20
C PHE A 70 -14.79 5.57 6.92
N SER A 71 -14.94 4.25 7.02
CA SER A 71 -15.36 3.39 5.92
C SER A 71 -16.31 2.31 6.41
N TYR A 72 -17.42 2.13 5.69
CA TYR A 72 -18.35 1.01 5.88
C TYR A 72 -18.09 -0.14 4.90
N ALA A 73 -17.08 -0.03 4.05
CA ALA A 73 -16.75 -1.08 3.12
C ALA A 73 -16.16 -2.30 3.86
N ARG A 74 -16.47 -3.50 3.39
CA ARG A 74 -15.72 -4.69 3.80
C ARG A 74 -14.25 -4.50 3.45
N GLY A 75 -13.38 -4.63 4.45
CA GLY A 75 -11.94 -4.32 4.32
C GLY A 75 -11.59 -2.85 4.59
N GLY A 76 -12.58 -1.97 4.76
CA GLY A 76 -12.34 -0.58 5.11
C GLY A 76 -11.43 0.14 4.12
N PHE A 77 -10.56 1.00 4.64
CA PHE A 77 -9.57 1.75 3.84
C PHE A 77 -8.48 0.88 3.22
N SER A 78 -8.33 -0.39 3.64
CA SER A 78 -7.38 -1.29 2.98
C SER A 78 -7.73 -1.55 1.50
N GLU A 79 -8.95 -1.25 1.08
CA GLU A 79 -9.37 -1.33 -0.33
C GLU A 79 -8.68 -0.30 -1.23
N GLY A 80 -8.20 0.81 -0.66
CA GLY A 80 -7.55 1.89 -1.40
C GLY A 80 -6.21 2.36 -0.82
N TRP A 81 -5.62 1.64 0.13
CA TRP A 81 -4.38 2.06 0.76
C TRP A 81 -3.13 1.76 -0.07
N GLY A 82 -1.99 2.33 0.35
CA GLY A 82 -0.68 2.06 -0.27
C GLY A 82 0.00 0.81 0.27
N ALA A 83 -0.59 0.15 1.27
CA ALA A 83 -0.07 -1.03 1.97
C ALA A 83 1.29 -0.81 2.66
N ALA A 84 1.68 0.43 2.90
CA ALA A 84 2.87 0.72 3.70
C ALA A 84 2.61 0.35 5.17
N VAL A 85 3.54 -0.40 5.76
CA VAL A 85 3.45 -0.84 7.14
C VAL A 85 4.78 -0.59 7.83
N LEU A 86 4.70 0.11 8.96
CA LEU A 86 5.85 0.43 9.79
C LEU A 86 5.52 0.09 11.24
N PRO A 87 6.43 -0.54 11.98
CA PRO A 87 6.23 -0.72 13.40
C PRO A 87 6.31 0.63 14.11
N PRO A 88 5.47 0.90 15.12
CA PRO A 88 5.63 2.06 15.97
C PRO A 88 6.89 1.93 16.81
N ASP A 89 7.54 3.03 17.11
CA ASP A 89 8.61 3.09 18.08
C ASP A 89 8.08 3.51 19.48
N ASP A 90 8.99 3.66 20.46
CA ASP A 90 8.57 4.01 21.81
C ASP A 90 8.06 5.44 21.93
N CYS A 91 8.43 6.37 21.03
CA CYS A 91 7.88 7.72 21.04
C CYS A 91 6.46 7.78 20.47
N ASP A 92 6.13 6.93 19.49
CA ASP A 92 4.74 6.78 19.01
C ASP A 92 3.81 6.19 20.09
N LEU A 93 4.38 5.48 21.06
CA LEU A 93 3.66 4.79 22.14
C LEU A 93 3.79 5.48 23.51
N GLU A 94 4.20 6.75 23.54
CA GLU A 94 4.46 7.45 24.80
C GLU A 94 3.26 7.45 25.74
N ASP A 95 2.06 7.73 25.20
CA ASP A 95 0.80 7.77 25.94
C ASP A 95 0.11 6.40 26.08
N TRP A 96 0.74 5.32 25.57
CA TRP A 96 0.16 3.99 25.63
C TRP A 96 0.68 3.21 26.83
N PRO A 97 -0.12 2.28 27.42
CA PRO A 97 0.31 1.44 28.54
C PRO A 97 1.28 0.32 28.13
N ILE A 98 1.74 0.30 26.89
CA ILE A 98 2.64 -0.69 26.28
C ILE A 98 3.83 0.00 25.61
N LYS A 99 4.89 -0.76 25.41
CA LYS A 99 6.10 -0.32 24.71
C LYS A 99 6.34 -1.18 23.48
N SER A 100 7.14 -0.69 22.54
CA SER A 100 7.42 -1.36 21.27
C SER A 100 7.91 -2.81 21.45
N PHE A 101 8.73 -3.08 22.47
CA PHE A 101 9.23 -4.42 22.73
C PHE A 101 8.14 -5.45 23.10
N HIS A 102 7.01 -5.02 23.68
CA HIS A 102 5.87 -5.91 23.94
C HIS A 102 5.20 -6.36 22.64
N LEU A 103 5.29 -5.54 21.58
CA LEU A 103 4.64 -5.80 20.30
C LEU A 103 5.48 -6.68 19.35
N LYS A 104 6.80 -6.74 19.54
CA LYS A 104 7.73 -7.48 18.66
C LYS A 104 7.28 -8.91 18.31
N PRO A 105 6.91 -9.78 19.29
CA PRO A 105 6.49 -11.15 18.97
C PRO A 105 5.23 -11.21 18.10
N TYR A 106 4.35 -10.22 18.24
CA TYR A 106 3.11 -10.15 17.47
C TYR A 106 3.34 -9.65 16.05
N PHE A 107 4.29 -8.72 15.84
CA PHE A 107 4.66 -8.30 14.49
C PHE A 107 5.17 -9.47 13.66
N SER A 108 6.11 -10.26 14.20
CA SER A 108 6.61 -11.45 13.52
C SER A 108 5.47 -12.42 13.17
N LYS A 109 4.63 -12.74 14.15
CA LYS A 109 3.50 -13.65 13.96
C LYS A 109 2.50 -13.17 12.91
N VAL A 110 2.19 -11.86 12.88
CA VAL A 110 1.29 -11.29 11.87
C VAL A 110 1.89 -11.36 10.47
N LEU A 111 3.21 -11.16 10.34
CA LEU A 111 3.89 -11.21 9.05
C LEU A 111 4.06 -12.63 8.48
N GLU A 112 3.87 -13.69 9.28
CA GLU A 112 3.79 -15.08 8.78
C GLU A 112 2.61 -15.29 7.83
N ASP A 113 1.48 -14.59 8.10
CA ASP A 113 0.23 -14.73 7.35
C ASP A 113 0.06 -13.69 6.23
N LEU A 114 0.90 -12.64 6.22
CA LEU A 114 0.73 -11.51 5.32
C LEU A 114 1.82 -11.45 4.23
N PRO A 115 1.47 -11.01 3.00
CA PRO A 115 2.45 -10.86 1.93
C PRO A 115 3.37 -9.67 2.21
N TYR A 116 4.48 -9.88 2.87
CA TYR A 116 5.41 -8.84 3.25
C TYR A 116 6.51 -8.65 2.20
N SER A 117 6.69 -7.42 1.78
CA SER A 117 7.75 -7.00 0.86
C SER A 117 8.62 -5.93 1.52
N ALA A 118 9.86 -6.29 1.80
CA ALA A 118 10.84 -5.42 2.44
C ALA A 118 12.25 -5.84 2.07
N CYS A 119 13.24 -5.01 2.35
CA CYS A 119 14.65 -5.37 2.30
C CYS A 119 15.40 -4.74 3.48
N GLU A 120 16.52 -5.32 3.84
CA GLU A 120 17.43 -4.72 4.78
C GLU A 120 18.15 -3.53 4.10
N ASP A 121 18.05 -2.36 4.72
CA ASP A 121 18.57 -1.11 4.19
C ASP A 121 18.79 -0.06 5.30
N GLY A 122 19.05 1.19 4.92
CA GLY A 122 19.29 2.29 5.85
C GLY A 122 18.14 2.59 6.82
N LEU A 123 16.93 2.10 6.56
CA LEU A 123 15.79 2.26 7.47
C LEU A 123 15.65 1.13 8.49
N SER A 124 16.44 0.04 8.39
CA SER A 124 16.24 -1.15 9.22
C SER A 124 16.52 -0.91 10.71
N LYS A 125 17.28 0.14 11.03
CA LYS A 125 17.53 0.54 12.41
C LYS A 125 16.28 1.16 13.06
N ASP A 126 15.60 2.05 12.32
CA ASP A 126 14.44 2.79 12.81
C ASP A 126 13.14 2.00 12.61
N PHE A 127 13.09 1.20 11.55
CA PHE A 127 11.98 0.32 11.19
C PHE A 127 12.47 -1.12 11.04
N PRO A 128 12.64 -1.86 12.14
CA PRO A 128 13.12 -3.23 12.12
C PRO A 128 12.23 -4.14 11.26
N LEU A 129 12.86 -5.14 10.65
CA LEU A 129 12.18 -6.15 9.84
C LEU A 129 11.84 -7.33 10.76
N TYR A 130 10.56 -7.60 10.96
CA TYR A 130 10.10 -8.67 11.83
C TYR A 130 9.77 -9.96 11.05
N SER A 131 10.47 -10.20 9.94
CA SER A 131 10.33 -11.39 9.11
C SER A 131 11.68 -11.74 8.50
N ASP A 132 11.99 -13.03 8.44
CA ASP A 132 13.16 -13.56 7.74
C ASP A 132 12.89 -13.78 6.24
N ASP A 133 11.60 -13.85 5.84
CA ASP A 133 11.19 -14.00 4.45
C ASP A 133 11.00 -12.63 3.77
N LEU A 134 12.12 -12.01 3.46
CA LEU A 134 12.15 -10.72 2.79
C LEU A 134 12.05 -10.90 1.27
N LYS A 135 10.98 -10.36 0.68
CA LYS A 135 10.71 -10.41 -0.77
C LYS A 135 10.53 -8.98 -1.30
N PRO A 136 11.63 -8.21 -1.51
CA PRO A 136 11.51 -6.82 -1.90
C PRO A 136 10.87 -6.65 -3.29
N ILE A 137 10.03 -5.63 -3.44
CA ILE A 137 9.57 -5.15 -4.74
C ILE A 137 10.79 -4.62 -5.52
N LYS A 138 10.90 -4.98 -6.79
CA LYS A 138 11.94 -4.46 -7.68
C LYS A 138 11.77 -2.95 -7.85
N LEU A 139 12.84 -2.21 -7.61
CA LEU A 139 12.87 -0.78 -7.85
C LEU A 139 12.78 -0.47 -9.34
N THR A 140 12.13 0.63 -9.69
CA THR A 140 12.28 1.23 -11.02
C THR A 140 13.72 1.71 -11.20
N LYS A 141 14.17 1.83 -12.46
CA LYS A 141 15.50 2.37 -12.76
C LYS A 141 15.71 3.75 -12.12
N GLY A 142 14.69 4.63 -12.16
CA GLY A 142 14.77 5.96 -11.56
C GLY A 142 14.95 5.90 -10.03
N ASN A 143 14.16 5.08 -9.34
CA ASN A 143 14.27 4.93 -7.88
C ASN A 143 15.60 4.30 -7.48
N SER A 144 16.09 3.32 -8.24
CA SER A 144 17.41 2.73 -8.01
C SER A 144 18.53 3.77 -8.14
N THR A 145 18.49 4.59 -9.21
CA THR A 145 19.44 5.68 -9.40
C THR A 145 19.37 6.72 -8.28
N LEU A 146 18.16 7.07 -7.85
CA LEU A 146 17.94 8.01 -6.74
C LEU A 146 18.58 7.49 -5.45
N LEU A 147 18.28 6.26 -5.05
CA LEU A 147 18.86 5.65 -3.84
C LEU A 147 20.38 5.59 -3.90
N GLN A 148 20.95 5.22 -5.07
CA GLN A 148 22.39 5.23 -5.27
C GLN A 148 23.01 6.64 -5.16
N SER A 149 22.32 7.66 -5.66
CA SER A 149 22.77 9.04 -5.56
C SER A 149 22.73 9.53 -4.11
N MET A 150 21.67 9.21 -3.39
CA MET A 150 21.53 9.54 -1.96
C MET A 150 22.61 8.85 -1.12
N SER A 151 22.92 7.58 -1.38
CA SER A 151 23.96 6.84 -0.64
C SER A 151 25.37 7.40 -0.84
N LYS A 152 25.62 8.06 -1.98
CA LYS A 152 26.90 8.72 -2.28
C LYS A 152 26.97 10.17 -1.82
N SER A 153 25.87 10.73 -1.30
CA SER A 153 25.80 12.12 -0.91
C SER A 153 26.44 12.35 0.46
N ASN A 154 27.54 13.13 0.49
CA ASN A 154 28.19 13.52 1.72
C ASN A 154 27.24 14.27 2.67
N LYS A 155 26.33 15.07 2.14
CA LYS A 155 25.33 15.79 2.92
C LYS A 155 24.37 14.85 3.64
N MET A 156 23.83 13.81 2.94
CA MET A 156 22.97 12.83 3.57
C MET A 156 23.67 12.08 4.71
N GLN A 157 24.96 11.78 4.53
CA GLN A 157 25.77 11.13 5.56
C GLN A 157 26.04 12.05 6.76
N GLN A 158 26.40 13.33 6.52
CA GLN A 158 26.63 14.33 7.57
C GLN A 158 25.37 14.61 8.38
N ASP A 159 24.23 14.76 7.71
CA ASP A 159 22.93 15.03 8.33
C ASP A 159 22.30 13.75 8.92
N LYS A 160 22.95 12.59 8.79
CA LYS A 160 22.48 11.26 9.27
C LYS A 160 21.07 10.91 8.81
N ILE A 161 20.74 11.27 7.58
CA ILE A 161 19.42 11.00 7.01
C ILE A 161 19.33 9.53 6.63
N ALA A 162 18.41 8.78 7.27
CA ALA A 162 18.09 7.42 6.91
C ALA A 162 17.14 7.39 5.71
N PHE A 163 17.36 6.47 4.78
CA PHE A 163 16.51 6.25 3.61
C PHE A 163 16.57 4.78 3.16
N GLY A 164 15.55 4.34 2.46
CA GLY A 164 15.44 2.96 1.99
C GLY A 164 14.17 2.71 1.20
N GLN A 165 13.84 1.43 1.03
CA GLN A 165 12.62 1.00 0.38
C GLN A 165 11.44 0.99 1.35
N ALA A 166 10.23 1.24 0.85
CA ALA A 166 9.02 1.09 1.64
C ALA A 166 8.82 -0.37 2.08
N ARG A 167 8.35 -0.56 3.32
CA ARG A 167 7.87 -1.84 3.84
C ARG A 167 6.40 -1.95 3.46
N LEU A 168 6.06 -2.96 2.66
CA LEU A 168 4.73 -3.06 2.04
C LEU A 168 4.09 -4.42 2.30
N LEU A 169 2.80 -4.43 2.56
CA LEU A 169 2.00 -5.66 2.49
C LEU A 169 1.59 -5.90 1.04
N THR A 170 2.56 -6.37 0.26
CA THR A 170 2.39 -6.60 -1.18
C THR A 170 3.14 -7.86 -1.58
N ARG A 171 2.48 -8.75 -2.31
CA ARG A 171 3.10 -9.96 -2.84
C ARG A 171 4.03 -9.60 -4.00
N ALA A 172 5.34 -9.57 -3.74
CA ALA A 172 6.36 -9.24 -4.74
C ALA A 172 6.56 -10.36 -5.75
N ASN A 173 6.56 -11.62 -5.29
CA ASN A 173 6.80 -12.80 -6.12
C ASN A 173 5.53 -13.65 -6.24
N THR A 174 5.43 -14.37 -7.34
CA THR A 174 4.39 -15.39 -7.50
C THR A 174 4.69 -16.56 -6.57
N ASP A 175 3.70 -16.95 -5.78
CA ASP A 175 3.71 -18.19 -5.00
C ASP A 175 2.83 -19.28 -5.65
N LEU A 176 2.73 -20.44 -5.01
CA LEU A 176 1.96 -21.56 -5.54
C LEU A 176 0.45 -21.30 -5.65
N LEU A 177 -0.07 -20.35 -4.88
CA LEU A 177 -1.51 -20.12 -4.74
C LEU A 177 -1.97 -18.84 -5.44
N LYS A 178 -1.10 -17.83 -5.48
CA LYS A 178 -1.48 -16.49 -5.94
C LYS A 178 -0.36 -15.82 -6.76
N PRO A 179 -0.73 -15.05 -7.80
CA PRO A 179 0.25 -14.32 -8.60
C PRO A 179 0.91 -13.21 -7.80
N GLY A 180 2.19 -12.98 -8.07
CA GLY A 180 2.94 -11.84 -7.58
C GLY A 180 2.74 -10.58 -8.42
N CYS A 181 3.38 -9.48 -8.00
CA CYS A 181 3.32 -8.21 -8.69
C CYS A 181 3.85 -8.33 -10.13
N LYS A 182 3.06 -7.91 -11.10
CA LYS A 182 3.40 -7.89 -12.53
C LYS A 182 4.03 -6.57 -12.98
N TYR A 183 4.33 -5.67 -12.05
CA TYR A 183 4.95 -4.36 -12.33
C TYR A 183 4.23 -3.55 -13.42
N CYS A 184 2.91 -3.65 -13.46
CA CYS A 184 2.09 -2.99 -14.48
C CYS A 184 2.01 -1.46 -14.36
N GLY A 185 2.36 -0.89 -13.20
CA GLY A 185 2.38 0.55 -12.97
C GLY A 185 1.03 1.20 -12.63
N TYR A 186 -0.04 0.42 -12.47
CA TYR A 186 -1.40 0.94 -12.25
C TYR A 186 -1.86 0.88 -10.78
N CYS A 187 -0.94 0.84 -9.83
CA CYS A 187 -1.26 0.68 -8.41
C CYS A 187 -2.20 1.76 -7.86
N MET A 188 -2.12 2.99 -8.37
CA MET A 188 -3.00 4.10 -7.96
C MET A 188 -4.44 3.92 -8.45
N SER A 189 -4.66 3.11 -9.49
CA SER A 189 -5.99 2.81 -10.02
C SER A 189 -6.64 1.59 -9.36
N GLY A 190 -5.86 0.81 -8.64
CA GLY A 190 -6.21 -0.50 -8.09
C GLY A 190 -5.31 -1.60 -8.62
N CYS A 191 -5.20 -2.71 -7.90
CA CYS A 191 -4.39 -3.86 -8.30
C CYS A 191 -5.27 -4.97 -8.87
N VAL A 192 -5.27 -5.14 -10.20
CA VAL A 192 -6.07 -6.18 -10.87
C VAL A 192 -5.60 -7.61 -10.57
N TYR A 193 -4.34 -7.77 -10.17
CA TYR A 193 -3.75 -9.07 -9.78
C TYR A 193 -3.87 -9.35 -8.29
N ASP A 194 -4.49 -8.45 -7.55
CA ASP A 194 -4.74 -8.58 -6.12
C ASP A 194 -3.48 -8.84 -5.28
N CYS A 195 -2.35 -8.23 -5.70
CA CYS A 195 -1.07 -8.39 -5.03
C CYS A 195 -0.96 -7.55 -3.76
N ILE A 196 -1.69 -6.42 -3.68
CA ILE A 196 -1.72 -5.54 -2.52
C ILE A 196 -2.71 -6.13 -1.52
N TYR A 197 -2.24 -6.39 -0.31
CA TYR A 197 -3.10 -6.93 0.75
C TYR A 197 -4.29 -6.03 1.04
N LYS A 198 -5.42 -6.67 1.27
CA LYS A 198 -6.68 -6.03 1.73
C LYS A 198 -7.30 -6.92 2.78
N SER A 199 -7.80 -6.34 3.84
CA SER A 199 -8.45 -7.08 4.93
C SER A 199 -9.81 -7.67 4.55
N SER A 200 -10.27 -7.46 3.32
CA SER A 200 -11.46 -8.13 2.72
C SER A 200 -11.16 -9.49 2.09
N GLN A 201 -9.88 -9.85 1.92
CA GLN A 201 -9.41 -11.10 1.30
C GLN A 201 -9.58 -12.31 2.21
#